data_df71458ff2d0d60866f4645d47b9dacb
#
_entry.id   df71458ff2d0d60866f4645d47b9dacb
#
_cell.length_a   1.000
_cell.length_b   1.000
_cell.length_c   1.000
_cell.angle_alpha   90.00
_cell.angle_beta   90.00
_cell.angle_gamma   90.00
#
_symmetry.space_group_name_H-M   'P 1'
#
loop_
_entity.id
_entity.type
_entity.pdbx_description
1 polymer ?
#
loop_
_entity_poly.entity_id
_entity_poly.type
_entity_poly.pdbx_seq_one_letter_code
_entity_poly.pdbx_strand_id
1 'polypeptide(L)'
;MTDAEIEKTIKNILIEKFECPPEDLTLETDLFTDLDLDSIDAVDLVVILQKQTNKKINPESFRSIRKLGDVVQVVSKLINEK
;
A
#
# COMPACT_ATOMS: atom_id res chain seq x y z
N MET A 1 -7.57 -12.94 0.20
CA MET A 1 -7.52 -11.97 -0.91
C MET A 1 -6.46 -12.38 -1.91
N THR A 2 -6.74 -12.20 -3.19
CA THR A 2 -5.74 -12.40 -4.22
C THR A 2 -4.87 -11.16 -4.33
N ASP A 3 -3.72 -11.29 -5.01
CA ASP A 3 -2.84 -10.14 -5.24
C ASP A 3 -3.56 -9.03 -6.00
N ALA A 4 -4.42 -9.40 -6.95
CA ALA A 4 -5.20 -8.43 -7.72
C ALA A 4 -6.17 -7.65 -6.82
N GLU A 5 -6.79 -8.32 -5.87
CA GLU A 5 -7.68 -7.67 -4.92
C GLU A 5 -6.92 -6.74 -3.98
N ILE A 6 -5.74 -7.17 -3.54
CA ILE A 6 -4.87 -6.36 -2.68
C ILE A 6 -4.44 -5.10 -3.44
N GLU A 7 -4.01 -5.28 -4.69
CA GLU A 7 -3.62 -4.14 -5.53
C GLU A 7 -4.75 -3.14 -5.69
N LYS A 8 -5.95 -3.65 -5.97
CA LYS A 8 -7.13 -2.80 -6.13
C LYS A 8 -7.46 -2.04 -4.84
N THR A 9 -7.38 -2.74 -3.71
CA THR A 9 -7.64 -2.12 -2.41
C THR A 9 -6.66 -0.99 -2.13
N ILE A 10 -5.37 -1.24 -2.37
CA ILE A 10 -4.33 -0.24 -2.16
C ILE A 10 -4.54 0.96 -3.07
N LYS A 11 -4.83 0.72 -4.35
CA LYS A 11 -5.08 1.80 -5.31
C LYS A 11 -6.28 2.65 -4.88
N ASN A 12 -7.35 2.01 -4.43
CA ASN A 12 -8.53 2.74 -3.97
C ASN A 12 -8.22 3.62 -2.77
N ILE A 13 -7.41 3.12 -1.84
CA ILE A 13 -6.99 3.91 -0.68
C ILE A 13 -6.20 5.13 -1.13
N LEU A 14 -5.25 4.94 -2.03
CA LEU A 14 -4.42 6.02 -2.53
C LEU A 14 -5.25 7.08 -3.26
N ILE A 15 -6.25 6.65 -4.01
CA ILE A 15 -7.14 7.57 -4.73
C ILE A 15 -8.01 8.34 -3.75
N GLU A 16 -8.64 7.66 -2.81
CA GLU A 16 -9.62 8.27 -1.91
C GLU A 16 -9.01 9.04 -0.76
N LYS A 17 -7.92 8.53 -0.18
CA LYS A 17 -7.34 9.13 1.03
C LYS A 17 -6.16 10.04 0.74
N PHE A 18 -5.44 9.81 -0.35
CA PHE A 18 -4.26 10.59 -0.69
C PHE A 18 -4.43 11.36 -2.00
N GLU A 19 -5.60 11.29 -2.61
CA GLU A 19 -5.96 12.03 -3.81
C GLU A 19 -5.01 11.77 -4.98
N CYS A 20 -4.50 10.55 -5.09
CA CYS A 20 -3.60 10.18 -6.18
C CYS A 20 -4.39 9.96 -7.47
N PRO A 21 -3.87 10.41 -8.64
CA PRO A 21 -4.53 10.15 -9.92
C PRO A 21 -4.53 8.67 -10.24
N PRO A 22 -5.70 8.09 -10.60
CA PRO A 22 -5.76 6.65 -10.88
C PRO A 22 -4.86 6.22 -12.04
N GLU A 23 -4.69 7.07 -13.03
CA GLU A 23 -3.91 6.75 -14.22
C GLU A 23 -2.41 6.65 -13.93
N ASP A 24 -1.97 7.21 -12.80
CA ASP A 24 -0.56 7.16 -12.41
C ASP A 24 -0.23 5.97 -11.52
N LEU A 25 -1.24 5.18 -11.15
CA LEU A 25 -1.06 4.08 -10.20
C LEU A 25 -0.81 2.77 -10.93
N THR A 26 0.43 2.31 -10.90
CA THR A 26 0.84 0.99 -11.41
C THR A 26 1.73 0.33 -10.37
N LEU A 27 2.03 -0.94 -10.57
CA LEU A 27 2.93 -1.66 -9.67
C LEU A 27 4.35 -1.06 -9.66
N GLU A 28 4.71 -0.36 -10.71
CA GLU A 28 6.03 0.28 -10.84
C GLU A 28 6.06 1.71 -10.28
N THR A 29 4.91 2.25 -9.89
CA THR A 29 4.83 3.61 -9.37
C THR A 29 5.62 3.72 -8.07
N ASP A 30 6.53 4.69 -8.01
CA ASP A 30 7.29 4.98 -6.79
C ASP A 30 6.43 5.87 -5.90
N LEU A 31 6.13 5.40 -4.70
CA LEU A 31 5.22 6.11 -3.80
C LEU A 31 5.79 7.44 -3.34
N PHE A 32 7.10 7.52 -3.20
CA PHE A 32 7.73 8.72 -2.65
C PHE A 32 8.09 9.75 -3.72
N THR A 33 8.58 9.30 -4.87
CA THR A 33 8.99 10.21 -5.94
C THR A 33 7.87 10.52 -6.93
N ASP A 34 7.04 9.52 -7.26
CA ASP A 34 5.97 9.70 -8.23
C ASP A 34 4.70 10.27 -7.62
N LEU A 35 4.37 9.85 -6.40
CA LEU A 35 3.16 10.29 -5.70
C LEU A 35 3.45 11.33 -4.62
N ASP A 36 4.71 11.65 -4.42
CA ASP A 36 5.13 12.67 -3.45
C ASP A 36 4.66 12.38 -2.01
N LEU A 37 4.59 11.09 -1.67
CA LEU A 37 4.26 10.68 -0.31
C LEU A 37 5.50 10.75 0.57
N ASP A 38 5.30 10.97 1.87
CA ASP A 38 6.39 10.98 2.83
C ASP A 38 6.21 9.84 3.84
N SER A 39 7.08 9.78 4.84
CA SER A 39 7.04 8.70 5.82
C SER A 39 5.78 8.75 6.68
N ILE A 40 5.19 9.92 6.89
CA ILE A 40 3.93 10.05 7.62
C ILE A 40 2.80 9.43 6.82
N ASP A 41 2.79 9.69 5.51
CA ASP A 41 1.78 9.11 4.62
C ASP A 41 1.90 7.58 4.58
N ALA A 42 3.13 7.07 4.59
CA ALA A 42 3.36 5.62 4.62
C ALA A 42 2.78 5.00 5.89
N VAL A 43 2.94 5.64 7.04
CA VAL A 43 2.36 5.16 8.30
C VAL A 43 0.84 5.18 8.24
N ASP A 44 0.26 6.25 7.69
CA ASP A 44 -1.18 6.34 7.52
C ASP A 44 -1.70 5.21 6.63
N LEU A 45 -0.98 4.91 5.56
CA LEU A 45 -1.35 3.82 4.66
C LEU A 45 -1.35 2.48 5.40
N VAL A 46 -0.34 2.24 6.24
CA VAL A 46 -0.27 1.02 7.05
C VAL A 46 -1.50 0.91 7.96
N VAL A 47 -1.86 1.99 8.64
CA VAL A 47 -3.02 2.00 9.55
C VAL A 47 -4.31 1.70 8.79
N ILE A 48 -4.49 2.31 7.63
CA ILE A 48 -5.67 2.07 6.81
C ILE A 48 -5.72 0.62 6.35
N LEU A 49 -4.58 0.07 5.92
CA LEU A 49 -4.51 -1.31 5.48
C LEU A 49 -4.80 -2.28 6.62
N GLN A 50 -4.37 -1.99 7.83
CA GLN A 50 -4.70 -2.81 8.99
C GLN A 50 -6.21 -2.89 9.21
N LYS A 51 -6.90 -1.76 9.05
CA LYS A 51 -8.35 -1.72 9.19
C LYS A 51 -9.06 -2.45 8.06
N GLN A 52 -8.57 -2.30 6.84
CA GLN A 52 -9.17 -2.94 5.68
C GLN A 52 -9.00 -4.45 5.67
N THR A 53 -7.84 -4.93 6.08
CA THR A 53 -7.52 -6.36 6.03
C THR A 53 -7.80 -7.07 7.35
N ASN A 54 -8.06 -6.31 8.40
CA ASN A 54 -8.22 -6.83 9.76
C ASN A 54 -7.00 -7.66 10.21
N LYS A 55 -5.81 -7.25 9.73
CA LYS A 55 -4.56 -7.88 10.08
C LYS A 55 -3.62 -6.85 10.69
N LYS A 56 -2.82 -7.28 11.66
CA LYS A 56 -1.83 -6.40 12.25
C LYS A 56 -0.62 -6.33 11.32
N ILE A 57 -0.26 -5.13 10.91
CA ILE A 57 0.86 -4.91 10.01
C ILE A 57 1.95 -4.14 10.75
N ASN A 58 3.17 -4.70 10.73
CA ASN A 58 4.30 -4.05 11.35
C ASN A 58 4.78 -2.90 10.46
N PRO A 59 4.78 -1.66 10.95
CA PRO A 59 5.25 -0.52 10.14
C PRO A 59 6.68 -0.69 9.63
N GLU A 60 7.52 -1.46 10.33
CA GLU A 60 8.88 -1.69 9.87
C GLU A 60 8.94 -2.45 8.56
N SER A 61 7.93 -3.26 8.27
CA SER A 61 7.85 -3.96 6.98
C SER A 61 7.74 -3.00 5.82
N PHE A 62 7.32 -1.76 6.06
CA PHE A 62 7.13 -0.75 5.04
C PHE A 62 8.32 0.18 4.87
N ARG A 63 9.36 0.01 5.67
CA ARG A 63 10.54 0.89 5.59
C ARG A 63 11.31 0.74 4.29
N SER A 64 11.31 -0.45 3.74
CA SER A 64 12.06 -0.76 2.52
C SER A 64 11.22 -0.67 1.26
N ILE A 65 9.93 -0.38 1.39
CA ILE A 65 9.07 -0.26 0.21
C ILE A 65 9.35 1.06 -0.50
N ARG A 66 9.21 1.04 -1.81
CA ARG A 66 9.29 2.24 -2.64
C ARG A 66 8.18 2.25 -3.67
N LYS A 67 7.87 1.08 -4.23
CA LYS A 67 6.88 0.97 -5.31
C LYS A 67 5.57 0.40 -4.79
N LEU A 68 4.51 0.68 -5.53
CA LEU A 68 3.19 0.14 -5.21
C LEU A 68 3.23 -1.39 -5.13
N GLY A 69 3.98 -2.03 -6.05
CA GLY A 69 4.14 -3.47 -6.04
C GLY A 69 4.77 -4.00 -4.76
N ASP A 70 5.67 -3.23 -4.15
CA ASP A 70 6.28 -3.62 -2.89
C ASP A 70 5.22 -3.68 -1.78
N VAL A 71 4.29 -2.74 -1.77
CA VAL A 71 3.20 -2.74 -0.80
C VAL A 71 2.31 -3.96 -1.00
N VAL A 72 1.98 -4.26 -2.26
CA VAL A 72 1.16 -5.42 -2.58
C VAL A 72 1.83 -6.70 -2.07
N GLN A 73 3.13 -6.84 -2.28
CA GLN A 73 3.87 -8.01 -1.84
C GLN A 73 3.88 -8.16 -0.32
N VAL A 74 4.11 -7.07 0.40
CA VAL A 74 4.13 -7.09 1.86
C VAL A 74 2.76 -7.49 2.40
N VAL A 75 1.71 -6.88 1.89
CA VAL A 75 0.34 -7.17 2.34
C VAL A 75 -0.05 -8.60 1.97
N SER A 76 0.28 -9.04 0.76
CA SER A 76 -0.02 -10.40 0.32
C SER A 76 0.65 -11.43 1.22
N LYS A 77 1.91 -11.20 1.56
CA LYS A 77 2.66 -12.11 2.43
C LYS A 77 2.01 -12.19 3.82
N LEU A 78 1.59 -11.04 4.36
CA LEU A 78 0.99 -11.01 5.69
C LEU A 78 -0.38 -11.68 5.73
N ILE A 79 -1.19 -11.48 4.69
CA ILE A 79 -2.54 -12.05 4.62
C ILE A 79 -2.48 -13.56 4.40
N ASN A 80 -1.55 -14.02 3.55
CA ASN A 80 -1.45 -15.43 3.19
C ASN A 80 -0.57 -16.23 4.15
N GLU A 81 0.11 -15.57 5.05
CA GLU A 81 0.93 -16.21 6.06
C GLU A 81 0.04 -16.72 7.18
N LYS A 82 0.27 -17.93 7.62
CA LYS A 82 -0.50 -18.55 8.70
C LYS A 82 0.25 -18.51 10.00
#